data_6f57c0d28cac84a0d46f3392897209e9
#
_entry.id   6f57c0d28cac84a0d46f3392897209e9
#
_cell.length_a   1.000
_cell.length_b   1.000
_cell.length_c   1.000
_cell.angle_alpha   90.00
_cell.angle_beta   90.00
_cell.angle_gamma   90.00
#
_symmetry.space_group_name_H-M   'P 1'
#
loop_
_entity.id
_entity.type
_entity.pdbx_description
1 polymer ?
#
loop_
_entity_poly.entity_id
_entity_poly.type
_entity_poly.pdbx_seq_one_letter_code
_entity_poly.pdbx_strand_id
1 'polypeptide(L)'
;MKVAIVGASGAVGQEFLRILAERNFPMDDLVLFGSTRSAGRKYTFKGKEYEVKLLQHNDDFKDVDIAFTSAGGSTSEEFADTITKYGAVMIDNSSAFRMCDDVPLVVPEVNAADALDCPRRIIANPNCTTIMMVVVLKPIDQLSHIRKIHIASYQSASGAGAAAMQELEKQYKELIEEGAVKTIDKFPHQLAYNVIPQIDKMTSNDYTKEEMKMFNETRKIMHSDVRTSATCVRVSSLRSHSESVWFETEKPLSVDEIRKALAAAPGVTLVDDPQHYVYPMPLESAGKDNIFVGRVRKDLADDNGNTLWLTGDQIRKGAALNAVQIAEYLIKAKK
;
A
#
# COMPACT_ATOMS: atom_id res chain seq x y z
N MET A 1 10.94 -12.68 -20.24
CA MET A 1 10.17 -12.83 -18.99
C MET A 1 8.71 -12.48 -19.26
N LYS A 2 7.79 -13.35 -18.86
CA LYS A 2 6.34 -13.16 -19.01
C LYS A 2 5.71 -12.79 -17.68
N VAL A 3 4.90 -11.74 -17.70
CA VAL A 3 4.22 -11.19 -16.51
C VAL A 3 2.72 -11.44 -16.58
N ALA A 4 2.11 -11.79 -15.47
CA ALA A 4 0.67 -11.87 -15.32
C ALA A 4 0.15 -10.78 -14.35
N ILE A 5 -1.03 -10.23 -14.63
CA ILE A 5 -1.76 -9.36 -13.69
C ILE A 5 -3.13 -9.98 -13.44
N VAL A 6 -3.36 -10.41 -12.20
CA VAL A 6 -4.66 -10.92 -11.73
C VAL A 6 -5.41 -9.80 -11.04
N GLY A 7 -6.65 -9.53 -11.51
CA GLY A 7 -7.41 -8.36 -11.10
C GLY A 7 -7.10 -7.12 -11.94
N ALA A 8 -6.73 -7.32 -13.21
CA ALA A 8 -6.25 -6.28 -14.12
C ALA A 8 -7.21 -5.09 -14.28
N SER A 9 -8.52 -5.29 -14.16
CA SER A 9 -9.55 -4.24 -14.31
C SER A 9 -9.77 -3.39 -13.05
N GLY A 10 -9.14 -3.74 -11.93
CA GLY A 10 -9.23 -2.99 -10.68
C GLY A 10 -8.31 -1.75 -10.67
N ALA A 11 -8.48 -0.87 -9.68
CA ALA A 11 -7.66 0.35 -9.55
C ALA A 11 -6.15 0.04 -9.48
N VAL A 12 -5.77 -0.94 -8.66
CA VAL A 12 -4.37 -1.39 -8.53
C VAL A 12 -3.90 -2.12 -9.79
N GLY A 13 -4.77 -2.93 -10.42
CA GLY A 13 -4.45 -3.61 -11.69
C GLY A 13 -4.12 -2.64 -12.83
N GLN A 14 -4.87 -1.56 -12.94
CA GLN A 14 -4.60 -0.49 -13.91
C GLN A 14 -3.34 0.30 -13.56
N GLU A 15 -3.05 0.49 -12.28
CA GLU A 15 -1.82 1.14 -11.85
C GLU A 15 -0.58 0.26 -12.12
N PHE A 16 -0.68 -1.08 -12.02
CA PHE A 16 0.38 -1.97 -12.47
C PHE A 16 0.75 -1.73 -13.93
N LEU A 17 -0.23 -1.63 -14.83
CA LEU A 17 0.05 -1.36 -16.25
C LEU A 17 0.81 -0.04 -16.44
N ARG A 18 0.41 1.03 -15.72
CA ARG A 18 1.09 2.32 -15.78
C ARG A 18 2.53 2.23 -15.27
N ILE A 19 2.73 1.69 -14.08
CA ILE A 19 4.04 1.60 -13.43
C ILE A 19 5.00 0.71 -14.22
N LEU A 20 4.55 -0.44 -14.72
CA LEU A 20 5.36 -1.32 -15.56
C LEU A 20 5.81 -0.62 -16.85
N ALA A 21 4.97 0.24 -17.43
CA ALA A 21 5.32 1.04 -18.60
C ALA A 21 6.29 2.17 -18.25
N GLU A 22 6.01 2.98 -17.23
CA GLU A 22 6.83 4.10 -16.76
C GLU A 22 8.25 3.67 -16.37
N ARG A 23 8.37 2.52 -15.70
CA ARG A 23 9.65 1.99 -15.23
C ARG A 23 10.38 1.16 -16.27
N ASN A 24 9.83 1.02 -17.47
CA ASN A 24 10.39 0.13 -18.50
C ASN A 24 10.72 -1.25 -17.94
N PHE A 25 9.79 -1.80 -17.15
CA PHE A 25 9.98 -3.10 -16.51
C PHE A 25 10.42 -4.16 -17.52
N PRO A 26 11.46 -4.98 -17.22
CA PRO A 26 12.04 -5.91 -18.17
C PRO A 26 11.14 -7.14 -18.37
N MET A 27 10.22 -7.04 -19.32
CA MET A 27 9.28 -8.11 -19.68
C MET A 27 9.11 -8.17 -21.20
N ASP A 28 8.86 -9.39 -21.71
CA ASP A 28 8.66 -9.66 -23.13
C ASP A 28 7.18 -9.85 -23.47
N ASP A 29 6.39 -10.38 -22.52
CA ASP A 29 4.96 -10.63 -22.71
C ASP A 29 4.15 -10.38 -21.44
N LEU A 30 2.85 -10.12 -21.65
CA LEU A 30 1.88 -9.78 -20.60
C LEU A 30 0.61 -10.61 -20.79
N VAL A 31 0.07 -11.11 -19.70
CA VAL A 31 -1.26 -11.71 -19.67
C VAL A 31 -2.11 -11.09 -18.56
N LEU A 32 -3.35 -10.77 -18.88
CA LEU A 32 -4.30 -10.12 -17.97
C LEU A 32 -5.39 -11.10 -17.57
N PHE A 33 -5.68 -11.17 -16.27
CA PHE A 33 -6.74 -12.01 -15.73
C PHE A 33 -7.74 -11.19 -14.92
N GLY A 34 -8.99 -11.65 -14.95
CA GLY A 34 -10.06 -11.04 -14.18
C GLY A 34 -11.25 -11.99 -13.95
N SER A 35 -12.27 -11.49 -13.28
CA SER A 35 -13.52 -12.20 -13.06
C SER A 35 -14.39 -12.21 -14.32
N THR A 36 -15.51 -12.95 -14.28
CA THR A 36 -16.53 -12.98 -15.34
C THR A 36 -17.03 -11.59 -15.74
N ARG A 37 -17.04 -10.61 -14.81
CA ARG A 37 -17.47 -9.23 -15.08
C ARG A 37 -16.47 -8.45 -15.94
N SER A 38 -15.21 -8.88 -15.99
CA SER A 38 -14.12 -8.16 -16.66
C SER A 38 -13.46 -8.96 -17.79
N ALA A 39 -13.72 -10.25 -17.90
CA ALA A 39 -13.25 -11.07 -19.00
C ALA A 39 -13.76 -10.50 -20.36
N GLY A 40 -12.89 -10.52 -21.37
CA GLY A 40 -13.12 -9.93 -22.68
C GLY A 40 -12.84 -8.42 -22.79
N ARG A 41 -12.66 -7.70 -21.67
CA ARG A 41 -12.22 -6.30 -21.72
C ARG A 41 -10.80 -6.22 -22.27
N LYS A 42 -10.53 -5.14 -22.98
CA LYS A 42 -9.23 -4.92 -23.60
C LYS A 42 -8.55 -3.69 -23.01
N TYR A 43 -7.25 -3.80 -22.81
CA TYR A 43 -6.41 -2.71 -22.33
C TYR A 43 -5.17 -2.57 -23.20
N THR A 44 -4.78 -1.33 -23.49
CA THR A 44 -3.57 -1.04 -24.24
C THR A 44 -2.37 -0.93 -23.31
N PHE A 45 -1.31 -1.67 -23.58
CA PHE A 45 -0.04 -1.58 -22.89
C PHE A 45 1.10 -1.47 -23.90
N LYS A 46 1.91 -0.40 -23.84
CA LYS A 46 3.00 -0.09 -24.77
C LYS A 46 2.58 -0.24 -26.25
N GLY A 47 1.39 0.26 -26.60
CA GLY A 47 0.87 0.26 -27.98
C GLY A 47 0.26 -1.08 -28.45
N LYS A 48 0.30 -2.13 -27.65
CA LYS A 48 -0.32 -3.43 -27.95
C LYS A 48 -1.57 -3.62 -27.12
N GLU A 49 -2.62 -4.18 -27.71
CA GLU A 49 -3.87 -4.51 -27.05
C GLU A 49 -3.79 -5.90 -26.39
N TYR A 50 -4.24 -5.99 -25.13
CA TYR A 50 -4.30 -7.21 -24.34
C TYR A 50 -5.72 -7.42 -23.84
N GLU A 51 -6.27 -8.60 -24.07
CA GLU A 51 -7.58 -8.99 -23.59
C GLU A 51 -7.49 -9.62 -22.20
N VAL A 52 -8.42 -9.27 -21.32
CA VAL A 52 -8.54 -9.87 -19.99
C VAL A 52 -9.14 -11.26 -20.12
N LYS A 53 -8.38 -12.28 -19.78
CA LYS A 53 -8.83 -13.65 -19.67
C LYS A 53 -9.62 -13.88 -18.39
N LEU A 54 -10.58 -14.81 -18.43
CA LEU A 54 -11.22 -15.30 -17.20
C LEU A 54 -10.20 -16.07 -16.36
N LEU A 55 -10.09 -15.72 -15.08
CA LEU A 55 -9.26 -16.47 -14.14
C LEU A 55 -9.90 -17.84 -13.87
N GLN A 56 -9.19 -18.91 -14.13
CA GLN A 56 -9.65 -20.29 -14.01
C GLN A 56 -8.51 -21.23 -13.59
N HIS A 57 -8.87 -22.40 -13.03
CA HIS A 57 -7.92 -23.49 -12.75
C HIS A 57 -7.56 -24.22 -14.07
N ASN A 58 -6.59 -23.68 -14.77
CA ASN A 58 -6.09 -24.21 -16.04
C ASN A 58 -4.58 -23.97 -16.17
N ASP A 59 -4.02 -24.16 -17.36
CA ASP A 59 -2.60 -24.05 -17.62
C ASP A 59 -2.17 -22.67 -18.17
N ASP A 60 -3.00 -21.63 -18.02
CA ASP A 60 -2.72 -20.27 -18.52
C ASP A 60 -1.51 -19.59 -17.84
N PHE A 61 -1.10 -20.08 -16.65
CA PHE A 61 0.11 -19.61 -15.96
C PHE A 61 1.38 -20.35 -16.39
N LYS A 62 1.30 -21.28 -17.33
CA LYS A 62 2.50 -21.88 -17.94
C LYS A 62 3.34 -20.77 -18.58
N ASP A 63 4.65 -20.83 -18.35
CA ASP A 63 5.64 -19.86 -18.81
C ASP A 63 5.49 -18.42 -18.19
N VAL A 64 4.65 -18.24 -17.19
CA VAL A 64 4.61 -17.00 -16.40
C VAL A 64 5.76 -17.03 -15.38
N ASP A 65 6.55 -15.96 -15.35
CA ASP A 65 7.65 -15.80 -14.40
C ASP A 65 7.22 -15.09 -13.12
N ILE A 66 6.41 -14.02 -13.26
CA ILE A 66 5.91 -13.20 -12.18
C ILE A 66 4.42 -12.94 -12.36
N ALA A 67 3.64 -13.15 -11.30
CA ALA A 67 2.22 -12.83 -11.26
C ALA A 67 1.94 -11.79 -10.17
N PHE A 68 1.51 -10.59 -10.55
CA PHE A 68 0.97 -9.59 -9.64
C PHE A 68 -0.50 -9.86 -9.38
N THR A 69 -0.91 -10.05 -8.12
CA THR A 69 -2.29 -10.35 -7.77
C THR A 69 -2.92 -9.21 -6.96
N SER A 70 -4.09 -8.76 -7.38
CA SER A 70 -4.89 -7.73 -6.70
C SER A 70 -6.38 -7.98 -6.95
N ALA A 71 -6.87 -9.15 -6.53
CA ALA A 71 -8.25 -9.61 -6.76
C ALA A 71 -9.02 -9.93 -5.47
N GLY A 72 -8.43 -9.62 -4.30
CA GLY A 72 -8.98 -9.90 -2.98
C GLY A 72 -8.48 -11.22 -2.38
N GLY A 73 -8.59 -11.33 -1.04
CA GLY A 73 -8.00 -12.44 -0.28
C GLY A 73 -8.52 -13.81 -0.70
N SER A 74 -9.83 -14.00 -0.80
CA SER A 74 -10.43 -15.28 -1.21
C SER A 74 -9.95 -15.75 -2.60
N THR A 75 -9.82 -14.83 -3.56
CA THR A 75 -9.29 -15.16 -4.88
C THR A 75 -7.80 -15.52 -4.81
N SER A 76 -7.02 -14.81 -3.98
CA SER A 76 -5.60 -15.14 -3.79
C SER A 76 -5.42 -16.52 -3.17
N GLU A 77 -6.19 -16.86 -2.15
CA GLU A 77 -6.18 -18.18 -1.50
C GLU A 77 -6.59 -19.29 -2.49
N GLU A 78 -7.68 -19.09 -3.22
CA GLU A 78 -8.21 -20.06 -4.19
C GLU A 78 -7.22 -20.37 -5.32
N PHE A 79 -6.57 -19.33 -5.87
CA PHE A 79 -5.75 -19.47 -7.09
C PHE A 79 -4.24 -19.54 -6.86
N ALA A 80 -3.75 -19.41 -5.61
CA ALA A 80 -2.32 -19.40 -5.32
C ALA A 80 -1.57 -20.61 -5.91
N ASP A 81 -2.07 -21.81 -5.68
CA ASP A 81 -1.48 -23.05 -6.19
C ASP A 81 -1.52 -23.13 -7.73
N THR A 82 -2.60 -22.62 -8.34
CA THR A 82 -2.72 -22.57 -9.81
C THR A 82 -1.69 -21.61 -10.40
N ILE A 83 -1.51 -20.44 -9.76
CA ILE A 83 -0.55 -19.42 -10.22
C ILE A 83 0.89 -19.91 -10.08
N THR A 84 1.23 -20.55 -8.98
CA THR A 84 2.61 -20.97 -8.69
C THR A 84 2.97 -22.34 -9.25
N LYS A 85 2.00 -23.10 -9.74
CA LYS A 85 2.15 -24.50 -10.25
C LYS A 85 3.33 -24.70 -11.20
N TYR A 86 3.56 -23.74 -12.09
CA TYR A 86 4.60 -23.83 -13.13
C TYR A 86 5.86 -23.01 -12.80
N GLY A 87 5.99 -22.54 -11.56
CA GLY A 87 7.19 -21.87 -11.09
C GLY A 87 7.11 -20.35 -11.07
N ALA A 88 5.96 -19.75 -11.43
CA ALA A 88 5.74 -18.32 -11.27
C ALA A 88 5.91 -17.88 -9.82
N VAL A 89 6.48 -16.70 -9.61
CA VAL A 89 6.44 -16.03 -8.30
C VAL A 89 5.20 -15.15 -8.25
N MET A 90 4.32 -15.42 -7.30
CA MET A 90 3.12 -14.62 -7.02
C MET A 90 3.47 -13.50 -6.04
N ILE A 91 3.24 -12.24 -6.41
CA ILE A 91 3.35 -11.09 -5.52
C ILE A 91 1.93 -10.59 -5.22
N ASP A 92 1.47 -10.85 -4.00
CA ASP A 92 0.06 -10.71 -3.62
C ASP A 92 -0.22 -9.44 -2.83
N ASN A 93 -1.11 -8.58 -3.34
CA ASN A 93 -1.55 -7.36 -2.67
C ASN A 93 -2.68 -7.59 -1.65
N SER A 94 -3.24 -8.79 -1.58
CA SER A 94 -4.29 -9.09 -0.61
C SER A 94 -3.73 -9.32 0.80
N SER A 95 -4.61 -9.48 1.76
CA SER A 95 -4.22 -9.81 3.15
C SER A 95 -4.09 -11.32 3.40
N ALA A 96 -4.33 -12.17 2.40
CA ALA A 96 -4.44 -13.61 2.55
C ALA A 96 -3.20 -14.26 3.19
N PHE A 97 -2.03 -13.87 2.72
CA PHE A 97 -0.77 -14.54 3.10
C PHE A 97 0.16 -13.70 3.98
N ARG A 98 -0.20 -12.45 4.31
CA ARG A 98 0.70 -11.51 4.99
C ARG A 98 1.25 -12.03 6.32
N MET A 99 0.43 -12.76 7.08
CA MET A 99 0.81 -13.27 8.39
C MET A 99 1.17 -14.77 8.38
N CYS A 100 1.29 -15.41 7.21
CA CYS A 100 1.82 -16.77 7.10
C CYS A 100 3.34 -16.77 7.33
N ASP A 101 3.84 -17.68 8.18
CA ASP A 101 5.27 -17.72 8.55
C ASP A 101 6.15 -18.10 7.36
N ASP A 102 5.63 -18.90 6.43
CA ASP A 102 6.29 -19.37 5.21
C ASP A 102 6.11 -18.45 3.99
N VAL A 103 5.59 -17.23 4.21
CA VAL A 103 5.41 -16.21 3.18
C VAL A 103 6.07 -14.91 3.63
N PRO A 104 7.11 -14.39 2.93
CA PRO A 104 7.71 -13.11 3.26
C PRO A 104 6.75 -11.95 3.00
N LEU A 105 6.78 -10.97 3.90
CA LEU A 105 6.02 -9.72 3.83
C LEU A 105 7.01 -8.58 3.57
N VAL A 106 7.00 -7.99 2.36
CA VAL A 106 8.17 -7.23 1.88
C VAL A 106 7.85 -5.78 1.54
N VAL A 107 8.68 -4.89 2.08
CA VAL A 107 8.84 -3.49 1.65
C VAL A 107 10.30 -3.30 1.26
N PRO A 108 10.62 -3.09 -0.04
CA PRO A 108 12.01 -3.10 -0.51
C PRO A 108 12.94 -2.13 0.19
N GLU A 109 12.47 -0.97 0.63
CA GLU A 109 13.27 0.02 1.38
C GLU A 109 13.57 -0.42 2.83
N VAL A 110 12.91 -1.48 3.32
CA VAL A 110 13.01 -1.92 4.72
C VAL A 110 13.66 -3.29 4.84
N ASN A 111 13.15 -4.29 4.11
CA ASN A 111 13.51 -5.70 4.25
C ASN A 111 13.57 -6.46 2.91
N ALA A 112 14.12 -5.85 1.86
CA ALA A 112 14.16 -6.43 0.52
C ALA A 112 14.71 -7.86 0.47
N ALA A 113 15.69 -8.19 1.32
CA ALA A 113 16.32 -9.50 1.36
C ALA A 113 15.37 -10.65 1.69
N ASP A 114 14.30 -10.37 2.44
CA ASP A 114 13.29 -11.37 2.80
C ASP A 114 12.60 -11.96 1.55
N ALA A 115 12.53 -11.20 0.45
CA ALA A 115 11.98 -11.68 -0.81
C ALA A 115 12.71 -12.88 -1.40
N LEU A 116 13.96 -13.12 -1.00
CA LEU A 116 14.77 -14.24 -1.49
C LEU A 116 14.42 -15.57 -0.79
N ASP A 117 13.85 -15.51 0.43
CA ASP A 117 13.32 -16.66 1.15
C ASP A 117 11.82 -16.80 0.90
N CYS A 118 11.46 -17.47 -0.18
CA CYS A 118 10.11 -17.53 -0.70
C CYS A 118 9.72 -19.00 -1.03
N PRO A 119 9.63 -19.88 0.00
CA PRO A 119 9.46 -21.33 -0.22
C PRO A 119 8.17 -21.68 -0.96
N ARG A 120 7.10 -20.90 -0.76
CA ARG A 120 5.81 -21.09 -1.47
C ARG A 120 5.74 -20.40 -2.82
N ARG A 121 6.81 -19.71 -3.26
CA ARG A 121 6.77 -18.81 -4.42
C ARG A 121 5.68 -17.73 -4.33
N ILE A 122 5.29 -17.37 -3.10
CA ILE A 122 4.34 -16.31 -2.78
C ILE A 122 5.07 -15.27 -1.93
N ILE A 123 5.00 -14.01 -2.34
CA ILE A 123 5.48 -12.87 -1.57
C ILE A 123 4.28 -11.98 -1.30
N ALA A 124 4.05 -11.67 -0.04
CA ALA A 124 2.97 -10.79 0.36
C ALA A 124 3.40 -9.32 0.26
N ASN A 125 2.57 -8.51 -0.38
CA ASN A 125 2.68 -7.06 -0.40
C ASN A 125 1.86 -6.49 0.76
N PRO A 126 2.45 -5.67 1.66
CA PRO A 126 1.80 -5.24 2.88
C PRO A 126 0.59 -4.33 2.67
N ASN A 127 -0.07 -4.00 3.78
CA ASN A 127 -1.11 -2.98 3.85
C ASN A 127 -0.54 -1.60 3.46
N CYS A 128 -1.35 -0.81 2.77
CA CYS A 128 -0.91 0.47 2.20
C CYS A 128 -0.42 1.48 3.26
N THR A 129 -1.12 1.60 4.38
CA THR A 129 -0.69 2.47 5.49
C THR A 129 0.56 1.91 6.17
N THR A 130 0.64 0.60 6.38
CA THR A 130 1.85 -0.03 6.92
C THR A 130 3.07 0.24 6.04
N ILE A 131 2.96 0.08 4.71
CA ILE A 131 4.08 0.37 3.79
C ILE A 131 4.58 1.80 3.97
N MET A 132 3.67 2.77 3.95
CA MET A 132 4.04 4.19 4.03
C MET A 132 4.73 4.51 5.35
N MET A 133 4.18 4.03 6.45
CA MET A 133 4.73 4.22 7.79
C MET A 133 6.15 3.62 7.92
N VAL A 134 6.34 2.35 7.55
CA VAL A 134 7.62 1.67 7.77
C VAL A 134 8.75 2.20 6.86
N VAL A 135 8.44 2.68 5.66
CA VAL A 135 9.42 3.34 4.78
C VAL A 135 9.98 4.60 5.44
N VAL A 136 9.11 5.39 6.09
CA VAL A 136 9.52 6.61 6.79
C VAL A 136 10.21 6.31 8.13
N LEU A 137 9.76 5.30 8.86
CA LEU A 137 10.32 4.98 10.17
C LEU A 137 11.62 4.19 10.10
N LYS A 138 11.89 3.43 9.04
CA LYS A 138 13.12 2.63 8.92
C LYS A 138 14.41 3.42 9.07
N PRO A 139 14.63 4.56 8.39
CA PRO A 139 15.84 5.35 8.56
C PRO A 139 15.97 5.94 9.98
N ILE A 140 14.88 6.17 10.68
CA ILE A 140 14.87 6.64 12.07
C ILE A 140 15.24 5.49 13.02
N ASP A 141 14.66 4.32 12.81
CA ASP A 141 14.96 3.09 13.57
C ASP A 141 16.44 2.69 13.48
N GLN A 142 17.09 2.97 12.35
CA GLN A 142 18.54 2.76 12.16
C GLN A 142 19.40 3.71 13.02
N LEU A 143 18.91 4.89 13.39
CA LEU A 143 19.61 5.81 14.29
C LEU A 143 19.42 5.40 15.75
N SER A 144 18.21 5.06 16.13
CA SER A 144 17.84 4.58 17.45
C SER A 144 16.58 3.73 17.36
N HIS A 145 16.62 2.53 17.92
CA HIS A 145 15.53 1.57 17.83
C HIS A 145 14.20 2.16 18.33
N ILE A 146 13.15 2.01 17.52
CA ILE A 146 11.80 2.49 17.83
C ILE A 146 11.08 1.48 18.71
N ARG A 147 10.71 1.88 19.92
CA ARG A 147 10.04 1.03 20.92
C ARG A 147 8.53 1.08 20.81
N LYS A 148 7.98 2.24 20.43
CA LYS A 148 6.56 2.48 20.45
C LYS A 148 6.14 3.40 19.31
N ILE A 149 4.98 3.12 18.75
CA ILE A 149 4.35 3.92 17.69
C ILE A 149 2.88 4.13 18.05
N HIS A 150 2.43 5.37 18.01
CA HIS A 150 1.02 5.73 17.95
C HIS A 150 0.74 6.41 16.63
N ILE A 151 -0.28 5.95 15.92
CA ILE A 151 -0.59 6.46 14.58
C ILE A 151 -2.08 6.70 14.41
N ALA A 152 -2.41 7.84 13.81
CA ALA A 152 -3.72 8.08 13.22
C ALA A 152 -3.57 8.17 11.70
N SER A 153 -4.26 7.30 10.96
CA SER A 153 -4.27 7.35 9.50
C SER A 153 -5.53 8.04 8.98
N TYR A 154 -5.36 8.87 7.96
CA TYR A 154 -6.41 9.60 7.24
C TYR A 154 -6.48 9.03 5.83
N GLN A 155 -7.34 8.04 5.64
CA GLN A 155 -7.36 7.22 4.42
C GLN A 155 -8.40 7.72 3.42
N SER A 156 -7.96 7.96 2.20
CA SER A 156 -8.82 8.38 1.08
C SER A 156 -9.76 7.28 0.60
N ALA A 157 -10.82 7.66 -0.11
CA ALA A 157 -11.84 6.75 -0.67
C ALA A 157 -11.25 5.67 -1.58
N SER A 158 -10.18 5.99 -2.32
CA SER A 158 -9.51 5.05 -3.23
C SER A 158 -8.93 3.80 -2.57
N GLY A 159 -8.66 3.84 -1.26
CA GLY A 159 -8.28 2.64 -0.48
C GLY A 159 -9.38 1.58 -0.42
N ALA A 160 -10.64 1.96 -0.63
CA ALA A 160 -11.78 1.05 -0.78
C ALA A 160 -12.12 0.72 -2.25
N GLY A 161 -11.27 1.14 -3.21
CA GLY A 161 -11.37 0.84 -4.62
C GLY A 161 -12.13 1.87 -5.45
N ALA A 162 -12.18 1.62 -6.77
CA ALA A 162 -12.76 2.58 -7.74
C ALA A 162 -14.24 2.91 -7.47
N ALA A 163 -15.04 1.93 -7.04
CA ALA A 163 -16.45 2.16 -6.74
C ALA A 163 -16.66 3.09 -5.54
N ALA A 164 -15.77 3.06 -4.54
CA ALA A 164 -15.80 3.97 -3.41
C ALA A 164 -15.43 5.41 -3.80
N MET A 165 -14.50 5.59 -4.74
CA MET A 165 -14.20 6.91 -5.31
C MET A 165 -15.43 7.48 -6.04
N GLN A 166 -16.06 6.67 -6.89
CA GLN A 166 -17.27 7.07 -7.62
C GLN A 166 -18.43 7.43 -6.67
N GLU A 167 -18.58 6.67 -5.57
CA GLU A 167 -19.57 7.00 -4.56
C GLU A 167 -19.29 8.34 -3.90
N LEU A 168 -18.05 8.64 -3.50
CA LEU A 168 -17.71 9.92 -2.91
C LEU A 168 -17.97 11.09 -3.88
N GLU A 169 -17.58 10.95 -5.15
CA GLU A 169 -17.88 11.97 -6.18
C GLU A 169 -19.38 12.16 -6.37
N LYS A 170 -20.16 11.08 -6.33
CA LYS A 170 -21.61 11.12 -6.43
C LYS A 170 -22.24 11.79 -5.21
N GLN A 171 -21.76 11.49 -4.00
CA GLN A 171 -22.22 12.14 -2.78
C GLN A 171 -22.01 13.65 -2.81
N TYR A 172 -20.87 14.15 -3.34
CA TYR A 172 -20.64 15.59 -3.53
C TYR A 172 -21.62 16.21 -4.52
N LYS A 173 -21.92 15.53 -5.63
CA LYS A 173 -22.92 16.01 -6.61
C LYS A 173 -24.31 16.09 -5.99
N GLU A 174 -24.73 15.04 -5.30
CA GLU A 174 -26.03 14.99 -4.61
C GLU A 174 -26.16 16.13 -3.58
N LEU A 175 -25.11 16.41 -2.81
CA LEU A 175 -25.11 17.51 -1.84
C LEU A 175 -25.26 18.89 -2.50
N ILE A 176 -24.58 19.11 -3.64
CA ILE A 176 -24.59 20.40 -4.35
C ILE A 176 -25.90 20.59 -5.10
N GLU A 177 -26.39 19.56 -5.75
CA GLU A 177 -27.55 19.65 -6.66
C GLU A 177 -28.89 19.44 -5.93
N GLU A 178 -28.90 18.60 -4.87
CA GLU A 178 -30.12 18.15 -4.23
C GLU A 178 -30.21 18.49 -2.73
N GLY A 179 -29.11 18.98 -2.16
CA GLY A 179 -29.02 19.38 -0.74
C GLY A 179 -28.86 18.25 0.26
N ALA A 180 -28.84 16.97 -0.19
CA ALA A 180 -28.70 15.82 0.68
C ALA A 180 -28.08 14.61 -0.04
N VAL A 181 -27.28 13.81 0.67
CA VAL A 181 -26.73 12.55 0.16
C VAL A 181 -27.80 11.45 0.17
N LYS A 182 -27.95 10.77 -0.93
CA LYS A 182 -28.84 9.62 -1.12
C LYS A 182 -28.10 8.30 -1.31
N THR A 183 -26.85 8.36 -1.80
CA THR A 183 -26.05 7.19 -2.12
C THR A 183 -25.10 6.86 -0.97
N ILE A 184 -25.33 5.74 -0.28
CA ILE A 184 -24.46 5.19 0.78
C ILE A 184 -24.44 3.67 0.56
N ASP A 185 -23.53 3.20 -0.33
CA ASP A 185 -23.47 1.80 -0.77
C ASP A 185 -22.16 1.11 -0.35
N LYS A 186 -21.03 1.84 -0.40
CA LYS A 186 -19.69 1.31 -0.12
C LYS A 186 -19.20 1.68 1.28
N PHE A 187 -19.59 2.84 1.75
CA PHE A 187 -19.26 3.29 3.09
C PHE A 187 -20.44 3.04 4.05
N PRO A 188 -20.18 2.82 5.35
CA PRO A 188 -21.25 2.63 6.33
C PRO A 188 -22.06 3.92 6.62
N HIS A 189 -21.51 5.08 6.24
CA HIS A 189 -22.08 6.41 6.43
C HIS A 189 -21.73 7.31 5.25
N GLN A 190 -22.41 8.44 5.12
CA GLN A 190 -21.99 9.53 4.25
C GLN A 190 -20.54 9.89 4.53
N LEU A 191 -19.72 9.96 3.47
CA LEU A 191 -18.32 10.35 3.55
C LEU A 191 -18.08 11.81 3.13
N ALA A 192 -18.84 12.31 2.14
CA ALA A 192 -18.72 13.70 1.71
C ALA A 192 -18.92 14.66 2.89
N TYR A 193 -17.95 15.57 3.12
CA TYR A 193 -17.86 16.48 4.28
C TYR A 193 -17.84 15.79 5.64
N ASN A 194 -17.38 14.55 5.73
CA ASN A 194 -17.36 13.75 6.94
C ASN A 194 -16.04 12.99 7.11
N VAL A 195 -15.82 12.46 8.33
CA VAL A 195 -14.80 11.48 8.67
C VAL A 195 -15.45 10.28 9.34
N ILE A 196 -15.02 9.07 9.01
CA ILE A 196 -15.55 7.84 9.60
C ILE A 196 -14.41 7.16 10.36
N PRO A 197 -14.44 7.10 11.72
CA PRO A 197 -13.36 6.59 12.54
C PRO A 197 -13.35 5.05 12.61
N GLN A 198 -13.60 4.41 11.50
CA GLN A 198 -13.58 2.96 11.35
C GLN A 198 -13.29 2.57 9.91
N ILE A 199 -12.28 1.75 9.71
CA ILE A 199 -11.98 1.09 8.44
C ILE A 199 -11.90 -0.40 8.69
N ASP A 200 -12.64 -1.20 7.87
CA ASP A 200 -12.80 -2.64 8.02
C ASP A 200 -13.63 -3.02 9.29
N LYS A 201 -13.74 -4.31 9.57
CA LYS A 201 -14.57 -4.87 10.64
C LYS A 201 -13.83 -4.79 11.99
N MET A 202 -14.61 -4.62 13.06
CA MET A 202 -14.08 -4.71 14.42
C MET A 202 -13.58 -6.13 14.74
N THR A 203 -12.57 -6.21 15.58
CA THR A 203 -12.06 -7.44 16.18
C THR A 203 -12.48 -7.52 17.65
N SER A 204 -12.15 -8.61 18.33
CA SER A 204 -12.56 -8.86 19.72
C SER A 204 -11.88 -7.98 20.77
N ASN A 205 -10.86 -7.20 20.37
CA ASN A 205 -10.13 -6.29 21.25
C ASN A 205 -10.46 -4.81 20.98
N ASP A 206 -11.61 -4.53 20.35
CA ASP A 206 -12.11 -3.20 20.00
C ASP A 206 -11.24 -2.42 19.00
N TYR A 207 -10.27 -3.06 18.37
CA TYR A 207 -9.56 -2.54 17.20
C TYR A 207 -10.21 -3.05 15.90
N THR A 208 -10.08 -2.31 14.82
CA THR A 208 -10.49 -2.78 13.51
C THR A 208 -9.45 -3.73 12.92
N LYS A 209 -9.85 -4.54 11.93
CA LYS A 209 -8.89 -5.36 11.17
C LYS A 209 -7.80 -4.51 10.51
N GLU A 210 -8.14 -3.31 10.03
CA GLU A 210 -7.18 -2.38 9.43
C GLU A 210 -6.11 -1.95 10.44
N GLU A 211 -6.50 -1.61 11.65
CA GLU A 211 -5.59 -1.23 12.73
C GLU A 211 -4.70 -2.41 13.17
N MET A 212 -5.28 -3.62 13.22
CA MET A 212 -4.52 -4.84 13.53
C MET A 212 -3.50 -5.20 12.45
N LYS A 213 -3.74 -4.85 11.17
CA LYS A 213 -2.73 -4.98 10.11
C LYS A 213 -1.51 -4.12 10.44
N MET A 214 -1.71 -2.87 10.83
CA MET A 214 -0.59 -2.00 11.21
C MET A 214 0.21 -2.55 12.39
N PHE A 215 -0.45 -3.10 13.39
CA PHE A 215 0.22 -3.74 14.53
C PHE A 215 1.05 -4.96 14.12
N ASN A 216 0.45 -5.90 13.40
CA ASN A 216 1.08 -7.19 13.10
C ASN A 216 2.13 -7.06 11.98
N GLU A 217 1.78 -6.37 10.89
CA GLU A 217 2.63 -6.27 9.71
C GLU A 217 3.89 -5.44 9.98
N THR A 218 3.80 -4.36 10.77
CA THR A 218 4.97 -3.55 11.16
C THR A 218 6.03 -4.41 11.86
N ARG A 219 5.62 -5.25 12.80
CA ARG A 219 6.52 -6.13 13.54
C ARG A 219 7.21 -7.15 12.62
N LYS A 220 6.46 -7.73 11.70
CA LYS A 220 6.98 -8.70 10.72
C LYS A 220 7.97 -8.05 9.76
N ILE A 221 7.63 -6.90 9.19
CA ILE A 221 8.47 -6.19 8.21
C ILE A 221 9.75 -5.63 8.84
N MET A 222 9.65 -5.04 10.04
CA MET A 222 10.79 -4.44 10.72
C MET A 222 11.63 -5.44 11.52
N HIS A 223 11.22 -6.71 11.59
CA HIS A 223 11.83 -7.74 12.45
C HIS A 223 12.00 -7.25 13.90
N SER A 224 10.96 -6.67 14.46
CA SER A 224 10.97 -5.95 15.72
C SER A 224 9.75 -6.29 16.56
N ASP A 225 9.87 -6.18 17.87
CA ASP A 225 8.77 -6.28 18.84
C ASP A 225 8.09 -4.93 19.12
N VAL A 226 8.30 -3.94 18.26
CA VAL A 226 7.75 -2.58 18.37
C VAL A 226 6.26 -2.59 18.70
N ARG A 227 5.90 -1.80 19.72
CA ARG A 227 4.50 -1.68 20.16
C ARG A 227 3.79 -0.61 19.36
N THR A 228 2.85 -1.02 18.53
CA THR A 228 2.10 -0.13 17.65
C THR A 228 0.63 -0.06 18.09
N SER A 229 0.08 1.14 18.16
CA SER A 229 -1.36 1.38 18.33
C SER A 229 -1.83 2.34 17.25
N ALA A 230 -2.91 1.97 16.57
CA ALA A 230 -3.41 2.71 15.41
C ALA A 230 -4.89 3.10 15.58
N THR A 231 -5.27 4.25 15.01
CA THR A 231 -6.66 4.61 14.72
C THR A 231 -6.77 4.90 13.24
N CYS A 232 -7.57 4.11 12.53
CA CYS A 232 -7.73 4.25 11.09
C CYS A 232 -9.02 4.96 10.72
N VAL A 233 -8.90 6.13 10.09
CA VAL A 233 -10.02 7.03 9.77
C VAL A 233 -10.20 7.14 8.26
N ARG A 234 -11.41 6.92 7.76
CA ARG A 234 -11.78 7.24 6.37
C ARG A 234 -12.10 8.72 6.27
N VAL A 235 -11.46 9.41 5.32
CA VAL A 235 -11.66 10.85 5.08
C VAL A 235 -12.18 11.11 3.67
N SER A 236 -12.81 12.27 3.48
CA SER A 236 -13.46 12.68 2.24
C SER A 236 -12.49 13.19 1.16
N SER A 237 -11.33 12.54 1.02
CA SER A 237 -10.40 12.73 -0.10
C SER A 237 -10.46 11.55 -1.08
N LEU A 238 -10.25 11.82 -2.37
CA LEU A 238 -10.33 10.78 -3.40
C LEU A 238 -9.12 9.85 -3.40
N ARG A 239 -7.90 10.40 -3.35
CA ARG A 239 -6.65 9.66 -3.52
C ARG A 239 -5.58 10.19 -2.58
N SER A 240 -4.60 9.38 -2.25
CA SER A 240 -3.53 9.61 -1.30
C SER A 240 -3.97 9.51 0.16
N HIS A 241 -3.23 8.75 0.95
CA HIS A 241 -3.43 8.68 2.40
C HIS A 241 -2.51 9.65 3.12
N SER A 242 -2.88 9.99 4.34
CA SER A 242 -2.02 10.73 5.26
C SER A 242 -1.95 10.02 6.60
N GLU A 243 -0.87 10.23 7.32
CA GLU A 243 -0.67 9.63 8.63
C GLU A 243 -0.02 10.64 9.59
N SER A 244 -0.58 10.75 10.78
CA SER A 244 0.03 11.42 11.91
C SER A 244 0.70 10.37 12.78
N VAL A 245 2.01 10.41 12.87
CA VAL A 245 2.81 9.38 13.54
C VAL A 245 3.53 9.99 14.73
N TRP A 246 3.31 9.44 15.90
CA TRP A 246 4.12 9.62 17.09
C TRP A 246 4.95 8.34 17.30
N PHE A 247 6.23 8.49 17.67
CA PHE A 247 7.10 7.38 17.96
C PHE A 247 8.09 7.70 19.08
N GLU A 248 8.42 6.67 19.86
CA GLU A 248 9.39 6.70 20.94
C GLU A 248 10.60 5.85 20.54
N THR A 249 11.79 6.40 20.69
CA THR A 249 13.08 5.71 20.43
C THR A 249 13.80 5.34 21.72
N GLU A 250 14.70 4.36 21.67
CA GLU A 250 15.49 3.97 22.85
C GLU A 250 16.36 5.10 23.39
N LYS A 251 16.98 5.84 22.49
CA LYS A 251 17.77 7.03 22.80
C LYS A 251 17.10 8.23 22.17
N PRO A 252 17.04 9.37 22.87
CA PRO A 252 16.44 10.57 22.31
C PRO A 252 17.18 11.00 21.03
N LEU A 253 16.40 11.33 19.99
CA LEU A 253 16.89 11.88 18.74
C LEU A 253 16.50 13.35 18.63
N SER A 254 17.39 14.16 18.11
CA SER A 254 17.07 15.54 17.75
C SER A 254 16.25 15.58 16.45
N VAL A 255 15.48 16.64 16.27
CA VAL A 255 14.72 16.89 15.03
C VAL A 255 15.64 16.96 13.80
N ASP A 256 16.84 17.52 13.96
CA ASP A 256 17.80 17.65 12.86
C ASP A 256 18.40 16.31 12.44
N GLU A 257 18.66 15.40 13.38
CA GLU A 257 19.09 14.03 13.06
C GLU A 257 18.00 13.29 12.26
N ILE A 258 16.75 13.40 12.70
CA ILE A 258 15.60 12.78 12.02
C ILE A 258 15.43 13.37 10.62
N ARG A 259 15.46 14.70 10.46
CA ARG A 259 15.35 15.35 9.15
C ARG A 259 16.47 14.94 8.20
N LYS A 260 17.71 14.85 8.68
CA LYS A 260 18.86 14.38 7.88
C LYS A 260 18.67 12.94 7.41
N ALA A 261 18.23 12.05 8.29
CA ALA A 261 17.96 10.66 7.94
C ALA A 261 16.86 10.54 6.89
N LEU A 262 15.76 11.27 7.08
CA LEU A 262 14.62 11.27 6.15
C LEU A 262 14.98 11.86 4.78
N ALA A 263 15.76 12.93 4.74
CA ALA A 263 16.22 13.56 3.49
C ALA A 263 17.14 12.64 2.65
N ALA A 264 17.86 11.72 3.30
CA ALA A 264 18.74 10.76 2.64
C ALA A 264 18.08 9.42 2.32
N ALA A 265 16.84 9.18 2.81
CA ALA A 265 16.19 7.88 2.73
C ALA A 265 15.61 7.61 1.32
N PRO A 266 15.80 6.41 0.76
CA PRO A 266 15.17 6.04 -0.50
C PRO A 266 13.64 5.98 -0.35
N GLY A 267 12.92 6.42 -1.38
CA GLY A 267 11.45 6.42 -1.39
C GLY A 267 10.80 7.50 -0.51
N VAL A 268 11.59 8.37 0.12
CA VAL A 268 11.12 9.48 0.97
C VAL A 268 11.45 10.83 0.32
N THR A 269 10.56 11.80 0.49
CA THR A 269 10.80 13.21 0.15
C THR A 269 10.47 14.05 1.37
N LEU A 270 11.48 14.72 1.93
CA LEU A 270 11.29 15.65 3.05
C LEU A 270 10.71 16.98 2.54
N VAL A 271 9.57 17.39 3.09
CA VAL A 271 8.86 18.65 2.82
C VAL A 271 8.50 19.27 4.16
N ASP A 272 9.42 20.01 4.77
CA ASP A 272 9.29 20.44 6.17
C ASP A 272 9.79 21.87 6.43
N ASP A 273 9.04 22.85 5.92
CA ASP A 273 9.18 24.27 6.25
C ASP A 273 7.83 24.85 6.72
N PRO A 274 7.35 24.46 7.92
CA PRO A 274 6.04 24.85 8.40
C PRO A 274 5.89 26.35 8.70
N GLN A 275 6.99 27.08 8.84
CA GLN A 275 6.98 28.54 9.01
C GLN A 275 6.47 29.25 7.76
N HIS A 276 6.69 28.66 6.59
CA HIS A 276 6.22 29.17 5.30
C HIS A 276 5.05 28.34 4.76
N TYR A 277 4.34 27.58 5.59
CA TYR A 277 3.22 26.72 5.21
C TYR A 277 3.59 25.60 4.21
N VAL A 278 4.85 25.17 4.19
CA VAL A 278 5.35 24.09 3.33
C VAL A 278 5.39 22.79 4.11
N TYR A 279 4.47 21.90 3.82
CA TYR A 279 4.34 20.57 4.40
C TYR A 279 3.59 19.64 3.45
N PRO A 280 3.72 18.30 3.58
CA PRO A 280 3.10 17.38 2.62
C PRO A 280 1.57 17.33 2.77
N MET A 281 0.88 17.33 1.63
CA MET A 281 -0.57 17.22 1.54
C MET A 281 -0.99 16.11 0.56
N PRO A 282 -2.16 15.45 0.77
CA PRO A 282 -2.62 14.36 -0.11
C PRO A 282 -2.76 14.74 -1.57
N LEU A 283 -3.23 15.96 -1.85
CA LEU A 283 -3.41 16.46 -3.21
C LEU A 283 -2.10 16.50 -4.01
N GLU A 284 -0.99 16.81 -3.33
CA GLU A 284 0.32 16.95 -3.94
C GLU A 284 1.05 15.62 -4.08
N SER A 285 0.77 14.65 -3.21
CA SER A 285 1.38 13.31 -3.23
C SER A 285 0.66 12.33 -4.15
N ALA A 286 -0.58 12.62 -4.56
CA ALA A 286 -1.34 11.78 -5.47
C ALA A 286 -0.62 11.60 -6.83
N GLY A 287 -0.49 10.37 -7.30
CA GLY A 287 0.19 10.01 -8.54
C GLY A 287 1.71 9.99 -8.45
N LYS A 288 2.31 10.22 -7.27
CA LYS A 288 3.78 10.21 -7.08
C LYS A 288 4.26 8.92 -6.40
N ASP A 289 5.53 8.58 -6.64
CA ASP A 289 6.14 7.34 -6.16
C ASP A 289 6.63 7.44 -4.70
N ASN A 290 7.18 8.59 -4.32
CA ASN A 290 7.74 8.79 -2.99
C ASN A 290 6.66 9.05 -1.95
N ILE A 291 7.01 8.75 -0.71
CA ILE A 291 6.27 9.17 0.47
C ILE A 291 6.83 10.52 0.90
N PHE A 292 5.95 11.50 1.06
CA PHE A 292 6.27 12.85 1.46
C PHE A 292 6.13 12.96 2.98
N VAL A 293 7.16 13.47 3.65
CA VAL A 293 7.19 13.59 5.11
C VAL A 293 7.55 15.01 5.53
N GLY A 294 6.91 15.48 6.60
CA GLY A 294 7.17 16.79 7.18
C GLY A 294 6.55 16.92 8.58
N ARG A 295 6.48 18.14 9.09
CA ARG A 295 5.99 18.41 10.44
C ARG A 295 6.77 17.63 11.51
N VAL A 296 8.07 17.40 11.25
CA VAL A 296 8.99 16.71 12.18
C VAL A 296 9.25 17.61 13.38
N ARG A 297 8.93 17.12 14.56
CA ARG A 297 9.07 17.88 15.81
C ARG A 297 9.22 16.97 17.02
N LYS A 298 9.81 17.51 18.10
CA LYS A 298 9.80 16.83 19.41
C LYS A 298 8.38 16.69 19.92
N ASP A 299 8.14 15.61 20.62
CA ASP A 299 6.95 15.49 21.45
C ASP A 299 7.07 16.38 22.71
N LEU A 300 5.95 16.93 23.16
CA LEU A 300 5.91 17.76 24.36
C LEU A 300 5.62 16.95 25.64
N ALA A 301 5.18 15.71 25.47
CA ALA A 301 4.78 14.84 26.58
C ALA A 301 5.82 13.77 26.92
N ASP A 302 6.78 13.50 26.03
CA ASP A 302 7.80 12.48 26.19
C ASP A 302 9.14 12.93 25.63
N ASP A 303 10.19 12.90 26.47
CA ASP A 303 11.54 13.32 26.10
C ASP A 303 12.18 12.46 25.00
N ASN A 304 11.80 11.19 24.89
CA ASN A 304 12.22 10.28 23.84
C ASN A 304 11.26 10.26 22.65
N GLY A 305 10.15 10.98 22.76
CA GLY A 305 9.10 11.07 21.76
C GLY A 305 9.41 12.07 20.65
N ASN A 306 9.02 11.71 19.44
CA ASN A 306 8.97 12.60 18.28
C ASN A 306 7.69 12.38 17.49
N THR A 307 7.27 13.37 16.74
CA THR A 307 6.11 13.28 15.87
C THR A 307 6.42 13.75 14.47
N LEU A 308 5.73 13.19 13.49
CA LEU A 308 5.80 13.61 12.10
C LEU A 308 4.44 13.44 11.40
N TRP A 309 4.36 14.01 10.23
CA TRP A 309 3.24 13.86 9.31
C TRP A 309 3.76 13.34 7.99
N LEU A 310 3.08 12.35 7.40
CA LEU A 310 3.41 11.84 6.09
C LEU A 310 2.18 11.76 5.18
N THR A 311 2.43 11.79 3.87
CA THR A 311 1.42 11.53 2.85
C THR A 311 2.02 10.68 1.73
N GLY A 312 1.20 9.82 1.11
CA GLY A 312 1.66 9.00 0.00
C GLY A 312 0.50 8.42 -0.80
N ASP A 313 0.78 8.10 -2.05
CA ASP A 313 -0.20 7.46 -2.92
C ASP A 313 -0.31 5.98 -2.62
N GLN A 314 -1.41 5.61 -1.98
CA GLN A 314 -1.66 4.24 -1.52
C GLN A 314 -1.93 3.24 -2.66
N ILE A 315 -2.22 3.72 -3.88
CA ILE A 315 -2.36 2.84 -5.05
C ILE A 315 -0.98 2.61 -5.70
N ARG A 316 -0.08 3.61 -5.61
CA ARG A 316 1.31 3.50 -6.11
C ARG A 316 2.20 2.85 -5.05
N LYS A 317 2.90 3.62 -4.23
CA LYS A 317 3.84 3.07 -3.23
C LYS A 317 3.13 2.16 -2.22
N GLY A 318 1.92 2.48 -1.82
CA GLY A 318 1.13 1.64 -0.92
C GLY A 318 0.62 0.32 -1.52
N ALA A 319 0.78 0.07 -2.82
CA ALA A 319 0.29 -1.14 -3.48
C ALA A 319 1.14 -1.52 -4.70
N ALA A 320 0.77 -1.03 -5.90
CA ALA A 320 1.32 -1.51 -7.17
C ALA A 320 2.83 -1.25 -7.29
N LEU A 321 3.30 -0.08 -6.90
CA LEU A 321 4.73 0.25 -7.00
C LEU A 321 5.57 -0.62 -6.06
N ASN A 322 5.12 -0.83 -4.82
CA ASN A 322 5.84 -1.69 -3.88
C ASN A 322 5.99 -3.11 -4.43
N ALA A 323 4.93 -3.68 -4.99
CA ALA A 323 4.97 -5.00 -5.60
C ALA A 323 5.89 -5.05 -6.84
N VAL A 324 5.90 -4.02 -7.69
CA VAL A 324 6.83 -3.93 -8.83
C VAL A 324 8.28 -3.82 -8.35
N GLN A 325 8.54 -3.03 -7.31
CA GLN A 325 9.89 -2.92 -6.72
C GLN A 325 10.36 -4.25 -6.11
N ILE A 326 9.48 -5.05 -5.51
CA ILE A 326 9.80 -6.43 -5.07
C ILE A 326 10.25 -7.27 -6.27
N ALA A 327 9.51 -7.22 -7.38
CA ALA A 327 9.86 -7.95 -8.59
C ALA A 327 11.20 -7.48 -9.18
N GLU A 328 11.45 -6.17 -9.22
CA GLU A 328 12.73 -5.60 -9.66
C GLU A 328 13.91 -6.09 -8.80
N TYR A 329 13.70 -6.17 -7.48
CA TYR A 329 14.71 -6.70 -6.56
C TYR A 329 15.02 -8.17 -6.86
N LEU A 330 14.01 -9.02 -7.04
CA LEU A 330 14.18 -10.43 -7.40
C LEU A 330 14.94 -10.62 -8.72
N ILE A 331 14.64 -9.78 -9.72
CA ILE A 331 15.31 -9.83 -11.02
C ILE A 331 16.79 -9.45 -10.90
N LYS A 332 17.10 -8.43 -10.08
CA LYS A 332 18.49 -8.01 -9.83
C LYS A 332 19.28 -9.06 -9.06
N ALA A 333 18.68 -9.73 -8.10
CA ALA A 333 19.33 -10.74 -7.28
C ALA A 333 19.62 -12.05 -8.03
N LYS A 334 18.95 -12.30 -9.17
CA LYS A 334 19.19 -13.47 -10.04
C LYS A 334 20.31 -13.24 -11.08
N LYS A 335 20.78 -12.00 -11.22
CA LYS A 335 21.90 -11.63 -12.11
C LYS A 335 23.22 -11.71 -11.36
#